data_c7ff2d9eb6d943b9d67f25d133848b2e
#
_entry.id   c7ff2d9eb6d943b9d67f25d133848b2e
#
_cell.length_a   1.000
_cell.length_b   1.000
_cell.length_c   1.000
_cell.angle_alpha   90.00
_cell.angle_beta   90.00
_cell.angle_gamma   90.00
#
_symmetry.space_group_name_H-M   'P 1'
#
loop_
_entity.id
_entity.type
_entity.pdbx_description
1 polymer ?
#
loop_
_entity_poly.entity_id
_entity_poly.type
_entity_poly.pdbx_seq_one_letter_code
_entity_poly.pdbx_strand_id
1 'polypeptide(L)'
;GLGDVYKRQHMDMVAVKEADCDKDMEKEGLDLEINGDYISAKGTSLGGDDGIAVAYTLAVLDDEEMAHPPIEAIFTVNEEIGMLGAATIDVSDLKGRLFMNMDSEDEGVFTVSCAGGASVICKIPYETETVNASVIEIKMTGFAGGHSGVEIIKGRLNANCAMARVLLSLFNEVEMQLVSVNGGEKDNAIAKFSEASVAVLPEELEAAKQIVEDTFAQIKEEYKVTDPDAKLTVNVKEAANIETFTEDTTFAVVTAMVHMPNGVQRMNPEIEGLVQTSLNMG
;
A
#
# COMPACT_ATOMS: atom_id res chain seq x y z
N GLY A 1 0.09 -1.90 44.32
CA GLY A 1 -0.70 -0.98 43.49
C GLY A 1 -0.31 -1.12 42.04
N LEU A 2 -1.25 -0.97 41.14
CA LEU A 2 -0.97 -0.82 39.71
C LEU A 2 -0.09 0.42 39.55
N GLY A 3 1.05 0.29 38.87
CA GLY A 3 1.92 1.43 38.60
C GLY A 3 1.23 2.50 37.74
N ASP A 4 1.89 3.62 37.61
CA ASP A 4 1.39 4.71 36.75
C ASP A 4 1.21 4.22 35.29
N VAL A 5 0.10 4.59 34.68
CA VAL A 5 -0.28 4.20 33.32
C VAL A 5 -0.09 5.39 32.38
N TYR A 6 0.56 5.20 31.26
CA TYR A 6 0.50 6.18 30.17
C TYR A 6 -0.28 5.64 28.98
N LYS A 7 -1.01 6.54 28.33
CA LYS A 7 -1.83 6.26 27.15
C LYS A 7 -1.33 7.10 25.99
N ARG A 8 -1.05 6.49 24.85
CA ARG A 8 -0.75 7.19 23.60
C ARG A 8 -1.89 7.00 22.63
N GLN A 9 -2.39 8.09 22.06
CA GLN A 9 -3.46 8.13 21.09
C GLN A 9 -3.07 9.11 19.98
N HIS A 10 -3.49 8.88 18.74
CA HIS A 10 -3.31 9.87 17.69
C HIS A 10 -4.59 10.69 17.43
N MET A 11 -4.42 11.92 16.96
CA MET A 11 -5.51 12.87 16.74
C MET A 11 -5.85 13.09 15.28
N ASP A 12 -4.99 12.65 14.38
CA ASP A 12 -5.21 12.70 12.94
C ASP A 12 -6.04 11.50 12.47
N MET A 13 -6.55 11.58 11.26
CA MET A 13 -7.35 10.53 10.64
C MET A 13 -7.06 10.46 9.14
N VAL A 14 -7.37 9.34 8.52
CA VAL A 14 -7.42 9.22 7.07
C VAL A 14 -8.63 9.99 6.55
N ALA A 15 -8.40 11.19 6.00
CA ALA A 15 -9.44 12.08 5.52
C ALA A 15 -9.81 11.74 4.06
N VAL A 16 -10.74 10.81 3.86
CA VAL A 16 -11.27 10.42 2.55
C VAL A 16 -12.77 10.66 2.46
N LYS A 17 -13.26 10.85 1.23
CA LYS A 17 -14.68 11.08 0.94
C LYS A 17 -15.14 10.32 -0.30
N GLU A 18 -16.44 10.07 -0.39
CA GLU A 18 -17.07 9.50 -1.57
C GLU A 18 -16.97 10.45 -2.77
N ALA A 19 -17.03 9.88 -3.98
CA ALA A 19 -16.82 10.65 -5.22
C ALA A 19 -17.88 11.74 -5.46
N ASP A 20 -19.08 11.57 -4.91
CA ASP A 20 -20.21 12.50 -4.97
C ASP A 20 -20.35 13.41 -3.74
N CYS A 21 -19.40 13.35 -2.82
CA CYS A 21 -19.37 14.21 -1.63
C CYS A 21 -18.57 15.49 -1.92
N ASP A 22 -19.22 16.64 -1.85
CA ASP A 22 -18.64 17.96 -2.11
C ASP A 22 -17.87 18.56 -0.92
N LYS A 23 -17.88 17.91 0.24
CA LYS A 23 -17.29 18.42 1.48
C LYS A 23 -15.79 18.72 1.34
N ASP A 24 -15.36 19.86 1.83
CA ASP A 24 -13.95 20.22 2.01
C ASP A 24 -13.43 19.65 3.34
N MET A 25 -12.76 18.50 3.27
CA MET A 25 -12.27 17.78 4.45
C MET A 25 -11.23 18.55 5.28
N GLU A 26 -10.63 19.60 4.72
CA GLU A 26 -9.66 20.43 5.45
C GLU A 26 -10.33 21.58 6.24
N LYS A 27 -11.57 21.95 5.91
CA LYS A 27 -12.22 23.15 6.45
C LYS A 27 -13.56 22.90 7.11
N GLU A 28 -14.23 21.81 6.74
CA GLU A 28 -15.58 21.54 7.20
C GLU A 28 -15.60 20.38 8.19
N GLY A 29 -16.40 20.50 9.24
CA GLY A 29 -16.64 19.40 10.18
C GLY A 29 -17.44 18.26 9.54
N LEU A 30 -17.38 17.08 10.14
CA LEU A 30 -18.08 15.90 9.64
C LEU A 30 -19.59 15.98 9.91
N ASP A 31 -20.40 15.47 8.99
CA ASP A 31 -21.85 15.31 9.18
C ASP A 31 -22.13 13.94 9.81
N LEU A 32 -22.21 13.93 11.14
CA LEU A 32 -22.41 12.70 11.89
C LEU A 32 -23.85 12.19 11.78
N GLU A 33 -23.99 10.87 11.74
CA GLU A 33 -25.29 10.21 11.82
C GLU A 33 -25.23 8.98 12.74
N ILE A 34 -26.39 8.65 13.32
CA ILE A 34 -26.56 7.42 14.10
C ILE A 34 -27.32 6.42 13.24
N ASN A 35 -26.71 5.26 13.02
CA ASN A 35 -27.31 4.18 12.25
C ASN A 35 -27.33 2.89 13.10
N GLY A 36 -28.45 2.67 13.80
CA GLY A 36 -28.56 1.61 14.79
C GLY A 36 -27.61 1.84 15.97
N ASP A 37 -26.69 0.91 16.18
CA ASP A 37 -25.69 0.97 17.25
C ASP A 37 -24.37 1.63 16.81
N TYR A 38 -24.31 2.16 15.58
CA TYR A 38 -23.12 2.78 15.01
C TYR A 38 -23.27 4.29 14.87
N ILE A 39 -22.16 4.99 15.05
CA ILE A 39 -22.00 6.38 14.66
C ILE A 39 -21.16 6.37 13.38
N SER A 40 -21.65 7.04 12.34
CA SER A 40 -20.96 7.19 11.05
C SER A 40 -20.92 8.64 10.60
N ALA A 41 -20.14 8.94 9.58
CA ALA A 41 -20.12 10.22 8.89
C ALA A 41 -20.68 10.06 7.48
N LYS A 42 -21.50 11.02 7.02
CA LYS A 42 -22.14 10.97 5.71
C LYS A 42 -21.13 11.28 4.60
N GLY A 43 -20.91 10.30 3.74
CA GLY A 43 -20.05 10.45 2.56
C GLY A 43 -18.57 10.68 2.85
N THR A 44 -18.12 10.48 4.10
CA THR A 44 -16.72 10.66 4.50
C THR A 44 -16.30 9.60 5.49
N SER A 45 -14.98 9.45 5.70
CA SER A 45 -14.44 8.76 6.87
C SER A 45 -14.86 9.47 8.16
N LEU A 46 -14.96 8.72 9.28
CA LEU A 46 -15.38 9.24 10.57
C LEU A 46 -14.20 9.68 11.45
N GLY A 47 -13.04 9.03 11.34
CA GLY A 47 -11.92 9.22 12.27
C GLY A 47 -12.15 8.55 13.64
N GLY A 48 -12.91 7.46 13.67
CA GLY A 48 -13.09 6.63 14.86
C GLY A 48 -11.76 6.03 15.30
N ASP A 49 -10.92 5.68 14.36
CA ASP A 49 -9.50 5.44 14.47
C ASP A 49 -8.75 6.81 14.40
N ASP A 50 -8.14 7.30 15.47
CA ASP A 50 -8.17 6.80 16.86
C ASP A 50 -8.98 7.77 17.77
N GLY A 51 -9.92 8.50 17.18
CA GLY A 51 -10.75 9.50 17.86
C GLY A 51 -11.54 8.93 19.04
N ILE A 52 -11.94 7.65 18.98
CA ILE A 52 -12.65 7.00 20.08
C ILE A 52 -11.76 6.86 21.32
N ALA A 53 -10.49 6.53 21.14
CA ALA A 53 -9.56 6.39 22.24
C ALA A 53 -9.15 7.74 22.85
N VAL A 54 -9.11 8.80 22.02
CA VAL A 54 -9.00 10.19 22.50
C VAL A 54 -10.19 10.51 23.39
N ALA A 55 -11.43 10.23 22.94
CA ALA A 55 -12.66 10.48 23.71
C ALA A 55 -12.69 9.70 25.03
N TYR A 56 -12.35 8.42 25.04
CA TYR A 56 -12.25 7.62 26.26
C TYR A 56 -11.20 8.16 27.25
N THR A 57 -10.06 8.58 26.74
CA THR A 57 -9.02 9.15 27.59
C THR A 57 -9.49 10.44 28.25
N LEU A 58 -10.12 11.34 27.49
CA LEU A 58 -10.68 12.58 28.02
C LEU A 58 -11.81 12.31 29.02
N ALA A 59 -12.71 11.36 28.74
CA ALA A 59 -13.81 11.00 29.63
C ALA A 59 -13.30 10.49 30.99
N VAL A 60 -12.26 9.64 31.01
CA VAL A 60 -11.65 9.15 32.25
C VAL A 60 -10.97 10.28 33.04
N LEU A 61 -10.35 11.24 32.35
CA LEU A 61 -9.69 12.38 33.01
C LEU A 61 -10.69 13.41 33.56
N ASP A 62 -11.89 13.51 32.98
CA ASP A 62 -12.95 14.44 33.36
C ASP A 62 -13.85 13.88 34.50
N ASP A 63 -13.86 12.56 34.71
CA ASP A 63 -14.72 11.90 35.68
C ASP A 63 -14.07 11.90 37.08
N GLU A 64 -14.67 12.65 38.02
CA GLU A 64 -14.18 12.76 39.38
C GLU A 64 -14.53 11.54 40.25
N GLU A 65 -15.45 10.67 39.81
CA GLU A 65 -15.93 9.52 40.59
C GLU A 65 -15.27 8.20 40.18
N MET A 66 -14.76 8.13 38.97
CA MET A 66 -14.13 6.94 38.41
C MET A 66 -12.77 6.64 39.08
N ALA A 67 -12.67 5.50 39.71
CA ALA A 67 -11.40 5.07 40.32
C ALA A 67 -10.39 4.65 39.25
N HIS A 68 -9.31 5.37 39.09
CA HIS A 68 -8.22 5.06 38.16
C HIS A 68 -6.84 5.28 38.82
N PRO A 69 -5.78 4.60 38.35
CA PRO A 69 -4.40 4.93 38.73
C PRO A 69 -4.00 6.30 38.17
N PRO A 70 -2.87 6.87 38.57
CA PRO A 70 -2.31 8.04 37.91
C PRO A 70 -2.16 7.77 36.39
N ILE A 71 -2.63 8.71 35.55
CA ILE A 71 -2.66 8.59 34.09
C ILE A 71 -1.84 9.73 33.49
N GLU A 72 -0.96 9.39 32.55
CA GLU A 72 -0.28 10.32 31.68
C GLU A 72 -0.87 10.13 30.27
N ALA A 73 -1.66 11.11 29.79
CA ALA A 73 -2.28 11.05 28.47
C ALA A 73 -1.36 11.70 27.44
N ILE A 74 -1.03 10.97 26.39
CA ILE A 74 -0.17 11.40 25.31
C ILE A 74 -1.00 11.44 24.02
N PHE A 75 -1.09 12.61 23.41
CA PHE A 75 -1.75 12.79 22.12
C PHE A 75 -0.70 13.12 21.05
N THR A 76 -0.68 12.33 20.00
CA THR A 76 0.28 12.49 18.88
C THR A 76 -0.44 12.92 17.61
N VAL A 77 0.32 13.35 16.63
CA VAL A 77 -0.15 13.78 15.30
C VAL A 77 0.61 13.00 14.22
N ASN A 78 0.05 12.99 13.00
CA ASN A 78 0.70 12.36 11.85
C ASN A 78 1.02 10.87 12.06
N GLU A 79 0.09 10.15 12.69
CA GLU A 79 0.17 8.69 12.82
C GLU A 79 -0.05 8.05 11.44
N GLU A 80 -1.11 8.44 10.75
CA GLU A 80 -1.60 7.91 9.48
C GLU A 80 -0.62 8.07 8.30
N ILE A 81 0.37 8.92 8.46
CA ILE A 81 1.44 9.12 7.46
C ILE A 81 2.80 8.60 7.93
N GLY A 82 2.83 7.73 8.93
CA GLY A 82 4.02 7.03 9.38
C GLY A 82 4.47 7.34 10.80
N MET A 83 3.54 7.62 11.72
CA MET A 83 3.79 7.83 13.17
C MET A 83 4.81 8.95 13.45
N LEU A 84 4.84 10.02 12.65
CA LEU A 84 5.87 11.06 12.73
C LEU A 84 5.86 11.79 14.08
N GLY A 85 4.68 12.05 14.63
CA GLY A 85 4.55 12.67 15.95
C GLY A 85 5.10 11.77 17.06
N ALA A 86 4.80 10.47 17.01
CA ALA A 86 5.30 9.50 17.97
C ALA A 86 6.82 9.30 17.89
N ALA A 87 7.40 9.40 16.69
CA ALA A 87 8.84 9.29 16.47
C ALA A 87 9.63 10.49 17.01
N THR A 88 8.99 11.64 17.21
CA THR A 88 9.67 12.89 17.57
C THR A 88 9.38 13.36 19.00
N ILE A 89 8.37 12.78 19.66
CA ILE A 89 8.00 13.17 21.02
C ILE A 89 9.09 12.81 22.03
N ASP A 90 9.39 13.74 22.93
CA ASP A 90 10.26 13.46 24.07
C ASP A 90 9.45 12.79 25.18
N VAL A 91 9.79 11.56 25.49
CA VAL A 91 9.15 10.73 26.51
C VAL A 91 9.96 10.62 27.81
N SER A 92 11.05 11.38 27.94
CA SER A 92 11.98 11.30 29.07
C SER A 92 11.34 11.64 30.42
N ASP A 93 10.33 12.49 30.45
CA ASP A 93 9.61 12.94 31.65
C ASP A 93 8.50 11.98 32.08
N LEU A 94 8.13 10.98 31.27
CA LEU A 94 7.08 10.02 31.60
C LEU A 94 7.49 9.11 32.77
N LYS A 95 6.57 8.90 33.68
CA LYS A 95 6.73 8.05 34.85
C LYS A 95 6.01 6.72 34.77
N GLY A 96 4.98 6.66 33.90
CA GLY A 96 4.19 5.47 33.68
C GLY A 96 5.05 4.25 33.31
N ARG A 97 4.61 3.08 33.73
CA ARG A 97 5.27 1.79 33.46
C ARG A 97 4.37 0.84 32.69
N LEU A 98 3.09 1.16 32.61
CA LEU A 98 2.11 0.42 31.83
C LEU A 98 1.72 1.27 30.66
N PHE A 99 2.01 0.77 29.48
CA PHE A 99 1.60 1.41 28.22
C PHE A 99 0.26 0.84 27.75
N MET A 100 -0.72 1.71 27.49
CA MET A 100 -2.01 1.33 26.94
C MET A 100 -2.24 2.13 25.65
N ASN A 101 -2.24 1.44 24.52
CA ASN A 101 -2.65 1.95 23.22
C ASN A 101 -4.00 1.35 22.86
N MET A 102 -4.99 2.17 22.56
CA MET A 102 -6.36 1.71 22.23
C MET A 102 -6.65 1.79 20.73
N ASP A 103 -5.62 1.96 19.95
CA ASP A 103 -5.56 2.03 18.51
C ASP A 103 -5.59 0.58 17.93
N SER A 104 -6.74 -0.09 18.11
CA SER A 104 -6.94 -1.48 17.73
C SER A 104 -8.43 -1.73 17.52
N GLU A 105 -8.80 -2.38 16.42
CA GLU A 105 -10.18 -2.49 15.94
C GLU A 105 -10.94 -3.71 16.50
N ASP A 106 -10.22 -4.78 16.85
CA ASP A 106 -10.86 -6.04 17.26
C ASP A 106 -11.27 -6.02 18.73
N GLU A 107 -12.59 -6.12 18.98
CA GLU A 107 -13.14 -6.17 20.32
C GLU A 107 -12.64 -7.40 21.09
N GLY A 108 -12.14 -7.18 22.31
CA GLY A 108 -11.64 -8.25 23.20
C GLY A 108 -10.29 -8.83 22.82
N VAL A 109 -9.61 -8.27 21.81
CA VAL A 109 -8.26 -8.67 21.40
C VAL A 109 -7.22 -7.70 21.95
N PHE A 110 -6.23 -8.24 22.65
CA PHE A 110 -5.08 -7.48 23.12
C PHE A 110 -3.87 -7.78 22.25
N THR A 111 -3.48 -6.80 21.41
CA THR A 111 -2.24 -6.87 20.65
C THR A 111 -1.05 -6.59 21.54
N VAL A 112 -0.16 -7.55 21.70
CA VAL A 112 0.96 -7.48 22.65
C VAL A 112 2.31 -7.20 21.98
N SER A 113 2.36 -7.25 20.65
CA SER A 113 3.56 -6.95 19.86
C SER A 113 3.17 -6.59 18.42
N CYS A 114 4.08 -5.96 17.71
CA CYS A 114 3.95 -5.68 16.27
C CYS A 114 5.26 -6.01 15.55
N ALA A 115 5.15 -6.17 14.22
CA ALA A 115 6.32 -6.26 13.37
C ALA A 115 6.98 -4.89 13.21
N GLY A 116 8.29 -4.85 13.12
CA GLY A 116 9.01 -3.68 12.63
C GLY A 116 8.92 -3.58 11.11
N GLY A 117 9.08 -2.37 10.58
CA GLY A 117 9.10 -2.11 9.14
C GLY A 117 10.23 -1.17 8.74
N ALA A 118 10.61 -1.24 7.47
CA ALA A 118 11.53 -0.30 6.84
C ALA A 118 11.18 -0.15 5.36
N SER A 119 11.18 1.09 4.88
CA SER A 119 11.06 1.38 3.45
C SER A 119 12.44 1.50 2.82
N VAL A 120 12.64 0.82 1.70
CA VAL A 120 13.87 0.88 0.91
C VAL A 120 13.56 1.47 -0.46
N ILE A 121 14.13 2.63 -0.75
CA ILE A 121 13.97 3.31 -2.04
C ILE A 121 15.13 2.92 -2.96
N CYS A 122 14.85 2.13 -3.98
CA CYS A 122 15.80 1.77 -5.02
C CYS A 122 15.76 2.82 -6.15
N LYS A 123 16.88 3.48 -6.40
CA LYS A 123 17.01 4.46 -7.49
C LYS A 123 17.91 3.90 -8.58
N ILE A 124 17.38 3.80 -9.79
CA ILE A 124 18.13 3.35 -10.98
C ILE A 124 18.42 4.59 -11.82
N PRO A 125 19.69 4.97 -12.04
CA PRO A 125 20.02 6.00 -13.01
C PRO A 125 19.64 5.51 -14.40
N TYR A 126 19.17 6.41 -15.25
CA TYR A 126 18.69 6.06 -16.58
C TYR A 126 19.24 6.99 -17.66
N GLU A 127 19.34 6.46 -18.85
CA GLU A 127 19.65 7.19 -20.07
C GLU A 127 18.50 7.01 -21.06
N THR A 128 18.28 8.01 -21.90
CA THR A 128 17.24 7.99 -22.94
C THR A 128 17.82 8.17 -24.33
N GLU A 129 17.09 7.69 -25.30
CA GLU A 129 17.37 7.88 -26.72
C GLU A 129 16.07 8.03 -27.51
N THR A 130 16.16 8.50 -28.74
CA THR A 130 15.00 8.61 -29.63
C THR A 130 15.05 7.52 -30.69
N VAL A 131 14.00 6.71 -30.75
CA VAL A 131 13.84 5.64 -31.73
C VAL A 131 12.58 5.82 -32.55
N ASN A 132 12.54 5.26 -33.77
CA ASN A 132 11.32 5.16 -34.56
C ASN A 132 10.68 3.80 -34.30
N ALA A 133 9.60 3.76 -33.52
CA ALA A 133 8.99 2.53 -33.04
C ALA A 133 7.47 2.67 -32.90
N SER A 134 6.78 1.54 -32.93
CA SER A 134 5.40 1.44 -32.44
C SER A 134 5.37 1.33 -30.92
N VAL A 135 4.31 1.79 -30.28
CA VAL A 135 4.20 1.73 -28.82
C VAL A 135 3.03 0.85 -28.40
N ILE A 136 3.30 -0.06 -27.50
CA ILE A 136 2.29 -0.85 -26.78
C ILE A 136 2.12 -0.24 -25.40
N GLU A 137 0.91 0.22 -25.09
CA GLU A 137 0.49 0.64 -23.75
C GLU A 137 -0.19 -0.54 -23.07
N ILE A 138 0.40 -1.00 -21.98
CA ILE A 138 -0.05 -2.13 -21.18
C ILE A 138 -0.59 -1.59 -19.89
N LYS A 139 -1.84 -1.92 -19.56
CA LYS A 139 -2.44 -1.54 -18.27
C LYS A 139 -3.06 -2.76 -17.60
N MET A 140 -2.66 -3.01 -16.38
CA MET A 140 -3.17 -4.07 -15.54
C MET A 140 -3.91 -3.49 -14.35
N THR A 141 -5.14 -3.94 -14.10
CA THR A 141 -6.04 -3.44 -13.04
C THR A 141 -6.86 -4.56 -12.45
N GLY A 142 -7.66 -4.27 -11.43
CA GLY A 142 -8.59 -5.21 -10.84
C GLY A 142 -7.97 -6.24 -9.91
N PHE A 143 -6.72 -6.03 -9.48
CA PHE A 143 -6.10 -6.84 -8.43
C PHE A 143 -6.70 -6.51 -7.07
N ALA A 144 -6.84 -7.52 -6.21
CA ALA A 144 -7.47 -7.39 -4.91
C ALA A 144 -6.72 -6.44 -3.98
N GLY A 145 -5.39 -6.44 -4.03
CA GLY A 145 -4.56 -5.60 -3.18
C GLY A 145 -4.73 -5.90 -1.69
N GLY A 146 -4.56 -4.89 -0.85
CA GLY A 146 -4.69 -4.99 0.60
C GLY A 146 -3.47 -4.43 1.34
N HIS A 147 -3.54 -4.42 2.66
CA HIS A 147 -2.43 -3.96 3.49
C HIS A 147 -1.25 -4.93 3.43
N SER A 148 -0.05 -4.44 3.10
CA SER A 148 1.13 -5.28 2.90
C SER A 148 1.66 -5.96 4.17
N GLY A 149 1.24 -5.51 5.34
CA GLY A 149 1.55 -6.15 6.63
C GLY A 149 0.58 -7.29 6.95
N VAL A 150 -0.68 -6.95 7.25
CA VAL A 150 -1.67 -7.91 7.78
C VAL A 150 -2.30 -8.81 6.72
N GLU A 151 -2.34 -8.39 5.45
CA GLU A 151 -2.97 -9.16 4.38
C GLU A 151 -1.99 -9.85 3.43
N ILE A 152 -0.69 -9.65 3.59
CA ILE A 152 0.34 -10.25 2.72
C ILE A 152 0.27 -11.79 2.71
N ILE A 153 -0.15 -12.39 3.82
CA ILE A 153 -0.33 -13.84 3.97
C ILE A 153 -1.43 -14.40 3.04
N LYS A 154 -2.35 -13.56 2.55
CA LYS A 154 -3.43 -13.99 1.65
C LYS A 154 -2.92 -14.38 0.25
N GLY A 155 -1.64 -14.14 -0.05
CA GLY A 155 -1.01 -14.53 -1.31
C GLY A 155 -1.60 -13.84 -2.55
N ARG A 156 -2.16 -12.63 -2.39
CA ARG A 156 -2.66 -11.84 -3.50
C ARG A 156 -1.53 -11.36 -4.39
N LEU A 157 -1.81 -11.23 -5.67
CA LEU A 157 -0.81 -10.79 -6.63
C LEU A 157 -0.57 -9.28 -6.54
N ASN A 158 0.69 -8.91 -6.50
CA ASN A 158 1.12 -7.54 -6.67
C ASN A 158 1.17 -7.18 -8.15
N ALA A 159 0.47 -6.12 -8.58
CA ALA A 159 0.39 -5.72 -9.98
C ALA A 159 1.75 -5.36 -10.60
N ASN A 160 2.68 -4.81 -9.81
CA ASN A 160 4.05 -4.52 -10.27
C ASN A 160 4.82 -5.82 -10.57
N CYS A 161 4.62 -6.88 -9.77
CA CYS A 161 5.20 -8.19 -10.04
C CYS A 161 4.60 -8.83 -11.30
N ALA A 162 3.29 -8.65 -11.54
CA ALA A 162 2.65 -9.10 -12.77
C ALA A 162 3.24 -8.39 -14.00
N MET A 163 3.40 -7.07 -13.93
CA MET A 163 4.01 -6.27 -14.98
C MET A 163 5.45 -6.68 -15.22
N ALA A 164 6.24 -6.90 -14.17
CA ALA A 164 7.62 -7.37 -14.30
C ALA A 164 7.72 -8.68 -15.10
N ARG A 165 6.80 -9.63 -14.89
CA ARG A 165 6.76 -10.89 -15.65
C ARG A 165 6.44 -10.67 -17.13
N VAL A 166 5.50 -9.78 -17.43
CA VAL A 166 5.15 -9.45 -18.82
C VAL A 166 6.30 -8.74 -19.52
N LEU A 167 6.92 -7.76 -18.86
CA LEU A 167 8.08 -7.05 -19.41
C LEU A 167 9.27 -8.00 -19.65
N LEU A 168 9.51 -8.96 -18.76
CA LEU A 168 10.55 -9.96 -18.95
C LEU A 168 10.26 -10.87 -20.15
N SER A 169 9.01 -11.31 -20.33
CA SER A 169 8.60 -12.12 -21.48
C SER A 169 8.82 -11.37 -22.78
N LEU A 170 8.43 -10.09 -22.83
CA LEU A 170 8.69 -9.24 -23.98
C LEU A 170 10.18 -9.09 -24.25
N PHE A 171 10.96 -8.73 -23.24
CA PHE A 171 12.40 -8.48 -23.36
C PHE A 171 13.18 -9.70 -23.88
N ASN A 172 12.71 -10.90 -23.59
CA ASN A 172 13.36 -12.14 -24.05
C ASN A 172 13.02 -12.53 -25.49
N GLU A 173 11.93 -12.02 -26.06
CA GLU A 173 11.40 -12.53 -27.33
C GLU A 173 11.34 -11.50 -28.47
N VAL A 174 11.36 -10.21 -28.14
CA VAL A 174 11.33 -9.11 -29.13
C VAL A 174 12.32 -8.00 -28.77
N GLU A 175 12.73 -7.22 -29.78
CA GLU A 175 13.50 -6.02 -29.53
C GLU A 175 12.58 -4.93 -28.93
N MET A 176 12.77 -4.61 -27.67
CA MET A 176 11.96 -3.63 -26.98
C MET A 176 12.76 -2.63 -26.13
N GLN A 177 12.22 -1.44 -26.00
CA GLN A 177 12.70 -0.44 -25.06
C GLN A 177 11.54 0.11 -24.23
N LEU A 178 11.76 0.32 -22.95
CA LEU A 178 10.76 0.97 -22.08
C LEU A 178 10.64 2.46 -22.42
N VAL A 179 9.40 2.93 -22.51
CA VAL A 179 9.04 4.36 -22.55
C VAL A 179 8.72 4.83 -21.13
N SER A 180 7.94 4.01 -20.41
CA SER A 180 7.58 4.28 -19.02
C SER A 180 7.10 3.01 -18.32
N VAL A 181 7.23 2.98 -17.01
CA VAL A 181 6.57 2.00 -16.15
C VAL A 181 6.15 2.69 -14.86
N ASN A 182 4.95 2.42 -14.40
CA ASN A 182 4.37 3.00 -13.19
C ASN A 182 3.39 2.01 -12.57
N GLY A 183 3.24 2.05 -11.23
CA GLY A 183 2.28 1.22 -10.52
C GLY A 183 2.39 1.35 -9.01
N GLY A 184 1.37 0.84 -8.33
CA GLY A 184 1.24 1.02 -6.89
C GLY A 184 0.79 2.42 -6.48
N GLU A 185 0.52 2.61 -5.21
CA GLU A 185 0.09 3.90 -4.66
C GLU A 185 0.84 4.23 -3.36
N LYS A 186 1.09 3.21 -2.54
CA LYS A 186 1.74 3.35 -1.23
C LYS A 186 2.61 2.13 -0.95
N ASP A 187 3.69 2.32 -0.20
CA ASP A 187 4.61 1.27 0.20
C ASP A 187 3.99 0.23 1.16
N ASN A 188 2.98 0.62 1.94
CA ASN A 188 2.22 -0.27 2.83
C ASN A 188 0.99 -0.92 2.18
N ALA A 189 0.79 -0.77 0.87
CA ALA A 189 -0.31 -1.39 0.12
C ALA A 189 0.22 -2.33 -0.97
N ILE A 190 -0.41 -3.49 -1.12
CA ILE A 190 -0.15 -4.39 -2.25
C ILE A 190 -0.70 -3.71 -3.52
N ALA A 191 0.15 -3.51 -4.51
CA ALA A 191 -0.19 -2.76 -5.72
C ALA A 191 -1.40 -3.37 -6.45
N LYS A 192 -2.44 -2.55 -6.69
CA LYS A 192 -3.70 -2.94 -7.35
C LYS A 192 -3.71 -2.67 -8.85
N PHE A 193 -2.77 -1.88 -9.32
CA PHE A 193 -2.60 -1.56 -10.74
C PHE A 193 -1.13 -1.42 -11.09
N SER A 194 -0.82 -1.65 -12.34
CA SER A 194 0.47 -1.30 -12.95
C SER A 194 0.27 -1.01 -14.42
N GLU A 195 1.03 -0.08 -14.96
CA GLU A 195 0.99 0.30 -16.36
C GLU A 195 2.41 0.48 -16.91
N ALA A 196 2.60 0.13 -18.16
CA ALA A 196 3.86 0.32 -18.86
C ALA A 196 3.60 0.72 -20.31
N SER A 197 4.50 1.51 -20.86
CA SER A 197 4.57 1.79 -22.30
C SER A 197 5.89 1.26 -22.84
N VAL A 198 5.81 0.47 -23.90
CA VAL A 198 6.94 -0.24 -24.49
C VAL A 198 7.03 0.09 -25.98
N ALA A 199 8.19 0.53 -26.42
CA ALA A 199 8.51 0.72 -27.83
C ALA A 199 9.02 -0.61 -28.39
N VAL A 200 8.49 -1.00 -29.56
CA VAL A 200 8.87 -2.22 -30.30
C VAL A 200 9.00 -1.90 -31.79
N LEU A 201 9.76 -2.71 -32.52
CA LEU A 201 9.83 -2.59 -33.96
C LEU A 201 8.44 -2.79 -34.59
N PRO A 202 8.05 -2.00 -35.62
CA PRO A 202 6.73 -2.11 -36.22
C PRO A 202 6.37 -3.51 -36.74
N GLU A 203 7.37 -4.24 -37.24
CA GLU A 203 7.24 -5.63 -37.69
C GLU A 203 7.04 -6.65 -36.57
N GLU A 204 7.42 -6.33 -35.33
CA GLU A 204 7.27 -7.19 -34.16
C GLU A 204 6.02 -6.87 -33.34
N LEU A 205 5.27 -5.83 -33.70
CA LEU A 205 4.14 -5.31 -32.92
C LEU A 205 3.08 -6.38 -32.58
N GLU A 206 2.67 -7.18 -33.57
CA GLU A 206 1.66 -8.23 -33.34
C GLU A 206 2.21 -9.38 -32.48
N ALA A 207 3.47 -9.76 -32.68
CA ALA A 207 4.13 -10.75 -31.83
C ALA A 207 4.22 -10.26 -30.37
N ALA A 208 4.68 -9.04 -30.18
CA ALA A 208 4.77 -8.42 -28.85
C ALA A 208 3.42 -8.34 -28.15
N LYS A 209 2.36 -7.95 -28.87
CA LYS A 209 1.00 -7.95 -28.30
C LYS A 209 0.55 -9.35 -27.86
N GLN A 210 0.78 -10.35 -28.68
CA GLN A 210 0.44 -11.74 -28.36
C GLN A 210 1.19 -12.23 -27.12
N ILE A 211 2.48 -11.90 -26.99
CA ILE A 211 3.29 -12.24 -25.82
C ILE A 211 2.69 -11.62 -24.53
N VAL A 212 2.26 -10.36 -24.58
CA VAL A 212 1.61 -9.68 -23.46
C VAL A 212 0.33 -10.40 -23.06
N GLU A 213 -0.54 -10.70 -24.03
CA GLU A 213 -1.83 -11.36 -23.80
C GLU A 213 -1.65 -12.78 -23.25
N ASP A 214 -0.75 -13.58 -23.81
CA ASP A 214 -0.47 -14.94 -23.40
C ASP A 214 0.15 -14.99 -21.98
N THR A 215 1.12 -14.12 -21.72
CA THR A 215 1.73 -14.05 -20.39
C THR A 215 0.72 -13.63 -19.33
N PHE A 216 -0.11 -12.65 -19.62
CA PHE A 216 -1.16 -12.22 -18.69
C PHE A 216 -2.22 -13.31 -18.49
N ALA A 217 -2.58 -14.07 -19.52
CA ALA A 217 -3.52 -15.19 -19.40
C ALA A 217 -2.98 -16.27 -18.46
N GLN A 218 -1.68 -16.59 -18.52
CA GLN A 218 -1.03 -17.51 -17.57
C GLN A 218 -1.07 -16.96 -16.14
N ILE A 219 -0.72 -15.68 -15.94
CA ILE A 219 -0.78 -15.02 -14.64
C ILE A 219 -2.21 -15.07 -14.07
N LYS A 220 -3.22 -14.77 -14.89
CA LYS A 220 -4.62 -14.79 -14.48
C LYS A 220 -5.09 -16.18 -14.05
N GLU A 221 -4.65 -17.23 -14.74
CA GLU A 221 -4.97 -18.61 -14.35
C GLU A 221 -4.30 -19.02 -13.02
N GLU A 222 -3.04 -18.59 -12.79
CA GLU A 222 -2.33 -18.85 -11.54
C GLU A 222 -3.04 -18.20 -10.34
N TYR A 223 -3.55 -16.98 -10.51
CA TYR A 223 -4.13 -16.16 -9.44
C TYR A 223 -5.66 -16.04 -9.50
N LYS A 224 -6.34 -16.93 -10.23
CA LYS A 224 -7.81 -16.88 -10.40
C LYS A 224 -8.64 -16.95 -9.12
N VAL A 225 -8.04 -17.44 -8.03
CA VAL A 225 -8.71 -17.54 -6.71
C VAL A 225 -8.50 -16.27 -5.90
N THR A 226 -7.30 -15.73 -5.89
CA THR A 226 -6.95 -14.56 -5.08
C THR A 226 -7.26 -13.23 -5.77
N ASP A 227 -7.18 -13.21 -7.11
CA ASP A 227 -7.33 -12.02 -7.94
C ASP A 227 -8.24 -12.27 -9.17
N PRO A 228 -9.49 -12.73 -8.97
CA PRO A 228 -10.38 -13.14 -10.07
C PRO A 228 -10.74 -12.00 -11.03
N ASP A 229 -10.73 -10.77 -10.54
CA ASP A 229 -11.11 -9.57 -11.29
C ASP A 229 -9.95 -8.91 -12.03
N ALA A 230 -8.76 -9.53 -12.01
CA ALA A 230 -7.59 -9.02 -12.74
C ALA A 230 -7.87 -8.86 -14.23
N LYS A 231 -7.53 -7.69 -14.77
CA LYS A 231 -7.82 -7.26 -16.14
C LYS A 231 -6.59 -6.69 -16.80
N LEU A 232 -6.45 -7.02 -18.09
CA LEU A 232 -5.46 -6.45 -18.98
C LEU A 232 -6.15 -5.53 -19.99
N THR A 233 -5.55 -4.38 -20.23
CA THR A 233 -5.89 -3.51 -21.36
C THR A 233 -4.62 -3.25 -22.17
N VAL A 234 -4.67 -3.47 -23.46
CA VAL A 234 -3.56 -3.23 -24.37
C VAL A 234 -4.02 -2.25 -25.46
N ASN A 235 -3.32 -1.13 -25.55
CA ASN A 235 -3.51 -0.16 -26.63
C ASN A 235 -2.23 -0.09 -27.46
N VAL A 236 -2.40 0.23 -28.72
CA VAL A 236 -1.28 0.37 -29.67
C VAL A 236 -1.28 1.77 -30.27
N LYS A 237 -0.11 2.36 -30.37
CA LYS A 237 0.14 3.59 -31.14
C LYS A 237 1.04 3.27 -32.33
N GLU A 238 0.72 3.87 -33.46
CA GLU A 238 1.50 3.72 -34.69
C GLU A 238 2.94 4.23 -34.50
N ALA A 239 3.82 3.74 -35.38
CA ALA A 239 5.21 4.10 -35.38
C ALA A 239 5.45 5.61 -35.50
N ALA A 240 6.24 6.15 -34.60
CA ALA A 240 6.67 7.53 -34.56
C ALA A 240 8.05 7.64 -33.89
N ASN A 241 8.68 8.79 -34.03
CA ASN A 241 9.86 9.08 -33.22
C ASN A 241 9.44 9.31 -31.77
N ILE A 242 9.94 8.47 -30.87
CA ILE A 242 9.60 8.50 -29.47
C ILE A 242 10.87 8.44 -28.61
N GLU A 243 10.87 9.14 -27.49
CA GLU A 243 11.91 9.03 -26.49
C GLU A 243 11.66 7.77 -25.64
N THR A 244 12.68 6.94 -25.52
CA THR A 244 12.67 5.68 -24.78
C THR A 244 13.85 5.65 -23.81
N PHE A 245 13.81 4.77 -22.83
CA PHE A 245 15.03 4.38 -22.15
C PHE A 245 15.93 3.60 -23.11
N THR A 246 17.24 3.74 -22.95
CA THR A 246 18.21 2.92 -23.70
C THR A 246 17.99 1.42 -23.39
N GLU A 247 18.53 0.55 -24.25
CA GLU A 247 18.48 -0.91 -24.02
C GLU A 247 19.06 -1.29 -22.66
N ASP A 248 20.23 -0.74 -22.30
CA ASP A 248 20.87 -0.99 -20.99
C ASP A 248 20.00 -0.54 -19.81
N THR A 249 19.37 0.62 -19.91
CA THR A 249 18.45 1.11 -18.89
C THR A 249 17.19 0.26 -18.82
N THR A 250 16.62 -0.12 -19.95
CA THR A 250 15.48 -1.04 -20.04
C THR A 250 15.80 -2.37 -19.36
N PHE A 251 16.94 -2.96 -19.69
CA PHE A 251 17.43 -4.20 -19.05
C PHE A 251 17.56 -4.03 -17.53
N ALA A 252 18.17 -2.94 -17.09
CA ALA A 252 18.35 -2.68 -15.65
C ALA A 252 17.00 -2.56 -14.91
N VAL A 253 16.02 -1.84 -15.47
CA VAL A 253 14.69 -1.66 -14.87
C VAL A 253 13.94 -2.99 -14.83
N VAL A 254 13.85 -3.71 -15.94
CA VAL A 254 13.14 -5.01 -16.01
C VAL A 254 13.78 -6.01 -15.06
N THR A 255 15.12 -6.09 -15.04
CA THR A 255 15.85 -6.97 -14.14
C THR A 255 15.59 -6.61 -12.67
N ALA A 256 15.63 -5.34 -12.31
CA ALA A 256 15.33 -4.89 -10.95
C ALA A 256 13.92 -5.28 -10.53
N MET A 257 12.90 -5.03 -11.37
CA MET A 257 11.51 -5.38 -11.07
C MET A 257 11.33 -6.89 -10.89
N VAL A 258 11.96 -7.71 -11.70
CA VAL A 258 11.85 -9.19 -11.64
C VAL A 258 12.53 -9.76 -10.40
N HIS A 259 13.67 -9.21 -10.01
CA HIS A 259 14.46 -9.73 -8.89
C HIS A 259 14.15 -9.09 -7.55
N MET A 260 13.33 -8.03 -7.53
CA MET A 260 12.90 -7.40 -6.28
C MET A 260 12.04 -8.38 -5.49
N PRO A 261 12.45 -8.75 -4.26
CA PRO A 261 11.69 -9.70 -3.48
C PRO A 261 10.34 -9.11 -3.07
N ASN A 262 9.29 -9.91 -3.19
CA ASN A 262 7.91 -9.52 -2.84
C ASN A 262 7.19 -10.68 -2.16
N GLY A 263 6.20 -10.36 -1.32
CA GLY A 263 5.40 -11.37 -0.62
C GLY A 263 6.06 -11.91 0.64
N VAL A 264 5.51 -13.01 1.16
CA VAL A 264 6.02 -13.67 2.36
C VAL A 264 7.36 -14.33 2.05
N GLN A 265 8.39 -13.93 2.80
CA GLN A 265 9.73 -14.50 2.69
C GLN A 265 9.97 -15.60 3.74
N ARG A 266 9.36 -15.46 4.92
CA ARG A 266 9.52 -16.43 6.00
C ARG A 266 8.30 -16.45 6.91
N MET A 267 7.81 -17.66 7.21
CA MET A 267 6.83 -17.89 8.26
C MET A 267 7.55 -18.11 9.59
N ASN A 268 6.90 -17.74 10.69
CA ASN A 268 7.41 -18.05 12.03
C ASN A 268 7.35 -19.58 12.26
N PRO A 269 8.45 -20.23 12.69
CA PRO A 269 8.47 -21.67 12.86
C PRO A 269 7.77 -22.16 14.14
N GLU A 270 7.52 -21.29 15.10
CA GLU A 270 6.95 -21.62 16.40
C GLU A 270 5.46 -21.24 16.51
N ILE A 271 5.03 -20.25 15.73
CA ILE A 271 3.65 -19.74 15.74
C ILE A 271 3.04 -19.95 14.38
N GLU A 272 2.09 -20.87 14.31
CA GLU A 272 1.37 -21.19 13.08
C GLU A 272 0.60 -19.98 12.54
N GLY A 273 0.69 -19.75 11.23
CA GLY A 273 0.01 -18.65 10.55
C GLY A 273 0.69 -17.27 10.70
N LEU A 274 1.71 -17.14 11.55
CA LEU A 274 2.41 -15.87 11.73
C LEU A 274 3.48 -15.66 10.64
N VAL A 275 3.34 -14.58 9.88
CA VAL A 275 4.38 -14.13 8.95
C VAL A 275 5.51 -13.48 9.76
N GLN A 276 6.72 -14.00 9.63
CA GLN A 276 7.90 -13.44 10.28
C GLN A 276 8.57 -12.35 9.45
N THR A 277 8.63 -12.54 8.14
CA THR A 277 9.28 -11.59 7.22
C THR A 277 8.51 -11.56 5.92
N SER A 278 8.17 -10.38 5.46
CA SER A 278 7.58 -10.14 4.15
C SER A 278 8.13 -8.85 3.53
N LEU A 279 8.00 -8.75 2.24
CA LEU A 279 8.38 -7.58 1.46
C LEU A 279 7.25 -7.22 0.50
N ASN A 280 7.12 -5.94 0.18
CA ASN A 280 6.14 -5.45 -0.77
C ASN A 280 6.80 -4.46 -1.74
N MET A 281 6.56 -4.66 -3.02
CA MET A 281 6.93 -3.71 -4.06
C MET A 281 5.75 -2.75 -4.28
N GLY A 282 5.75 -1.66 -3.50
CA GLY A 282 4.71 -0.63 -3.51
C GLY A 282 4.89 0.43 -4.59
#